data_19545fd6cb408cdfc9ce18da210ada18
#
_entry.id   19545fd6cb408cdfc9ce18da210ada18
#
_cell.length_a   1.000
_cell.length_b   1.000
_cell.length_c   1.000
_cell.angle_alpha   90.00
_cell.angle_beta   90.00
_cell.angle_gamma   90.00
#
_symmetry.space_group_name_H-M   'P 1'
#
loop_
_entity.id
_entity.type
_entity.pdbx_description
1 polymer ?
#
loop_
_entity_poly.entity_id
_entity_poly.type
_entity_poly.pdbx_seq_one_letter_code
_entity_poly.pdbx_strand_id
1 'polypeptide(L)'
;MSDKESTKTGQEEEQAGLSRRGFLGGSAMTGAVLAGATALGGTVFTRESWAAAVKDAQSKIHVGPGELDEYYGFWSGGHQGEVRVLGVPSMRELMRIPVFNVDSATGWGLTNESKHIMGESAKFQNGDCHHPHISMTDGQYDGKYLFINDKANSRVARIRLDIMKCDKMLTVPNVQAIHGLRLQKVPYTKYVFALEHMIGQKLWA
;
A
#
# COMPACT_ATOMS: atom_id res chain seq x y z
N MET A 1 45.24 -16.15 -66.30
CA MET A 1 46.09 -16.52 -65.18
C MET A 1 45.44 -15.84 -63.99
N SER A 2 44.63 -16.52 -63.54
CA SER A 2 44.32 -17.44 -62.43
C SER A 2 43.93 -16.63 -61.17
N ASP A 3 42.67 -16.45 -61.07
CA ASP A 3 41.95 -15.86 -59.97
C ASP A 3 41.73 -16.87 -58.88
N LYS A 4 41.87 -16.47 -57.64
CA LYS A 4 41.37 -17.22 -56.49
C LYS A 4 40.39 -16.36 -55.71
N GLU A 5 39.19 -16.66 -55.93
CA GLU A 5 38.02 -16.22 -55.20
C GLU A 5 38.04 -16.81 -53.78
N SER A 6 37.97 -15.93 -52.77
CA SER A 6 37.88 -16.30 -51.37
C SER A 6 36.47 -15.94 -50.88
N THR A 7 35.61 -16.91 -50.81
CA THR A 7 34.27 -16.83 -50.25
C THR A 7 34.35 -16.73 -48.71
N LYS A 8 34.01 -15.58 -48.13
CA LYS A 8 33.72 -15.43 -46.71
C LYS A 8 32.25 -15.63 -46.51
N THR A 9 31.88 -16.77 -45.96
CA THR A 9 30.55 -16.99 -45.37
C THR A 9 30.45 -16.22 -44.08
N GLY A 10 29.63 -15.15 -44.13
CA GLY A 10 29.18 -14.45 -42.92
C GLY A 10 28.11 -15.27 -42.22
N GLN A 11 28.39 -15.72 -41.01
CA GLN A 11 27.34 -16.17 -40.09
C GLN A 11 26.72 -14.95 -39.48
N GLU A 12 25.46 -14.68 -39.85
CA GLU A 12 24.58 -13.76 -39.12
C GLU A 12 24.19 -14.45 -37.81
N GLU A 13 24.73 -13.97 -36.70
CA GLU A 13 24.23 -14.30 -35.37
C GLU A 13 22.87 -13.63 -35.19
N GLU A 14 21.84 -14.42 -35.32
CA GLU A 14 20.47 -14.07 -34.98
C GLU A 14 20.39 -13.80 -33.45
N GLN A 15 20.42 -12.52 -33.05
CA GLN A 15 20.16 -12.13 -31.67
C GLN A 15 18.72 -12.44 -31.35
N ALA A 16 18.48 -13.59 -30.73
CA ALA A 16 17.20 -13.96 -30.18
C ALA A 16 16.80 -13.01 -29.06
N GLY A 17 15.97 -12.04 -29.39
CA GLY A 17 15.39 -11.11 -28.42
C GLY A 17 14.58 -11.85 -27.36
N LEU A 18 14.96 -11.70 -26.11
CA LEU A 18 14.25 -12.26 -24.97
C LEU A 18 12.81 -11.74 -24.93
N SER A 19 11.85 -12.63 -25.15
CA SER A 19 10.43 -12.27 -25.03
C SER A 19 10.11 -11.93 -23.56
N ARG A 20 9.08 -11.08 -23.32
CA ARG A 20 8.60 -10.74 -21.96
C ARG A 20 8.30 -11.98 -21.10
N ARG A 21 7.83 -13.05 -21.71
CA ARG A 21 7.63 -14.35 -21.03
C ARG A 21 8.93 -15.03 -20.67
N GLY A 22 9.97 -14.93 -21.53
CA GLY A 22 11.31 -15.47 -21.25
C GLY A 22 12.04 -14.68 -20.16
N PHE A 23 11.83 -13.35 -20.09
CA PHE A 23 12.38 -12.52 -19.02
C PHE A 23 11.81 -12.87 -17.63
N LEU A 24 10.50 -13.05 -17.53
CA LEU A 24 9.84 -13.44 -16.27
C LEU A 24 10.22 -14.88 -15.84
N GLY A 25 10.38 -15.78 -16.80
CA GLY A 25 10.89 -17.14 -16.53
C GLY A 25 12.37 -17.16 -16.14
N GLY A 26 13.20 -16.32 -16.78
CA GLY A 26 14.63 -16.22 -16.52
C GLY A 26 14.97 -15.56 -15.18
N SER A 27 14.18 -14.57 -14.74
CA SER A 27 14.37 -13.90 -13.44
C SER A 27 14.12 -14.83 -12.26
N ALA A 28 13.22 -15.81 -12.41
CA ALA A 28 13.00 -16.84 -11.40
C ALA A 28 14.18 -17.83 -11.30
N MET A 29 14.96 -18.02 -12.40
CA MET A 29 16.10 -18.92 -12.40
C MET A 29 17.39 -18.30 -11.82
N THR A 30 17.58 -16.99 -11.94
CA THR A 30 18.78 -16.31 -11.42
C THR A 30 18.80 -16.22 -9.89
N GLY A 31 17.63 -16.18 -9.23
CA GLY A 31 17.52 -16.24 -7.78
C GLY A 31 17.88 -17.60 -7.16
N ALA A 32 17.73 -18.68 -7.93
CA ALA A 32 18.00 -20.05 -7.44
C ALA A 32 19.48 -20.43 -7.43
N VAL A 33 20.32 -19.74 -8.22
CA VAL A 33 21.77 -20.08 -8.32
C VAL A 33 22.58 -19.43 -7.18
N LEU A 34 22.11 -18.36 -6.56
CA LEU A 34 22.80 -17.71 -5.44
C LEU A 34 22.53 -18.33 -4.07
N ALA A 35 21.54 -19.23 -3.95
CA ALA A 35 21.24 -19.95 -2.71
C ALA A 35 22.02 -21.29 -2.57
N GLY A 36 22.88 -21.63 -3.51
CA GLY A 36 23.52 -22.94 -3.60
C GLY A 36 24.89 -23.11 -2.90
N ALA A 37 25.34 -22.13 -2.12
CA ALA A 37 26.69 -22.21 -1.55
C ALA A 37 26.79 -21.78 -0.09
N THR A 38 26.09 -22.45 0.81
CA THR A 38 26.51 -22.53 2.22
C THR A 38 26.33 -23.95 2.71
N ALA A 39 27.35 -24.74 2.51
CA ALA A 39 27.48 -26.06 3.10
C ALA A 39 27.82 -25.95 4.58
N LEU A 40 26.80 -25.82 5.42
CA LEU A 40 26.83 -26.18 6.84
C LEU A 40 25.36 -26.48 7.26
N GLY A 41 24.96 -27.76 7.14
CA GLY A 41 23.77 -28.29 7.82
C GLY A 41 22.40 -27.84 7.33
N GLY A 42 22.29 -27.20 6.17
CA GLY A 42 21.03 -26.71 5.61
C GLY A 42 20.41 -27.69 4.62
N THR A 43 19.12 -27.91 4.67
CA THR A 43 18.35 -28.68 3.70
C THR A 43 18.55 -28.07 2.30
N VAL A 44 19.07 -28.88 1.37
CA VAL A 44 19.19 -28.49 -0.04
C VAL A 44 17.78 -28.41 -0.61
N PHE A 45 17.29 -27.20 -0.88
CA PHE A 45 16.01 -27.01 -1.57
C PHE A 45 16.18 -27.43 -3.04
N THR A 46 15.54 -28.53 -3.42
CA THR A 46 15.46 -28.94 -4.82
C THR A 46 14.47 -28.03 -5.57
N ARG A 47 14.58 -28.01 -6.90
CA ARG A 47 13.64 -27.26 -7.75
C ARG A 47 12.19 -27.69 -7.50
N GLU A 48 11.98 -28.98 -7.25
CA GLU A 48 10.65 -29.53 -6.95
C GLU A 48 10.15 -29.07 -5.58
N SER A 49 11.00 -29.06 -4.56
CA SER A 49 10.62 -28.58 -3.23
C SER A 49 10.30 -27.07 -3.23
N TRP A 50 11.04 -26.29 -3.99
CA TRP A 50 10.75 -24.87 -4.19
C TRP A 50 9.44 -24.66 -4.94
N ALA A 51 9.20 -25.38 -6.04
CA ALA A 51 7.95 -25.31 -6.80
C ALA A 51 6.75 -25.73 -5.97
N ALA A 52 6.87 -26.76 -5.14
CA ALA A 52 5.84 -27.20 -4.22
C ALA A 52 5.55 -26.13 -3.13
N ALA A 53 6.61 -25.52 -2.56
CA ALA A 53 6.46 -24.46 -1.58
C ALA A 53 5.79 -23.22 -2.16
N VAL A 54 6.12 -22.82 -3.40
CA VAL A 54 5.47 -21.70 -4.10
C VAL A 54 4.01 -22.02 -4.38
N LYS A 55 3.69 -23.22 -4.83
CA LYS A 55 2.32 -23.66 -5.07
C LYS A 55 1.50 -23.69 -3.79
N ASP A 56 2.06 -24.16 -2.68
CA ASP A 56 1.41 -24.15 -1.36
C ASP A 56 1.19 -22.73 -0.87
N ALA A 57 2.18 -21.84 -1.00
CA ALA A 57 2.04 -20.43 -0.67
C ALA A 57 0.96 -19.75 -1.51
N GLN A 58 0.90 -20.00 -2.81
CA GLN A 58 -0.15 -19.48 -3.68
C GLN A 58 -1.54 -20.00 -3.30
N SER A 59 -1.66 -21.26 -2.89
CA SER A 59 -2.94 -21.81 -2.44
C SER A 59 -3.45 -21.13 -1.17
N LYS A 60 -2.53 -20.73 -0.27
CA LYS A 60 -2.88 -20.03 0.98
C LYS A 60 -3.33 -18.58 0.79
N ILE A 61 -2.93 -17.93 -0.30
CA ILE A 61 -3.38 -16.56 -0.62
C ILE A 61 -4.57 -16.54 -1.58
N HIS A 62 -4.98 -17.68 -2.11
CA HIS A 62 -6.14 -17.77 -2.97
C HIS A 62 -7.42 -17.80 -2.15
N VAL A 63 -8.33 -16.88 -2.45
CA VAL A 63 -9.70 -16.86 -1.92
C VAL A 63 -10.63 -17.04 -3.10
N GLY A 64 -11.42 -18.12 -3.09
CA GLY A 64 -12.31 -18.49 -4.18
C GLY A 64 -13.50 -17.56 -4.35
N PRO A 65 -14.22 -17.65 -5.48
CA PRO A 65 -15.46 -16.90 -5.67
C PRO A 65 -16.49 -17.26 -4.58
N GLY A 66 -17.04 -16.22 -3.92
CA GLY A 66 -18.01 -16.39 -2.84
C GLY A 66 -17.41 -16.65 -1.47
N GLU A 67 -16.10 -16.85 -1.36
CA GLU A 67 -15.40 -16.98 -0.10
C GLU A 67 -14.94 -15.62 0.43
N LEU A 68 -14.75 -15.53 1.74
CA LEU A 68 -14.25 -14.33 2.44
C LEU A 68 -12.77 -14.50 2.77
N ASP A 69 -12.05 -13.40 2.78
CA ASP A 69 -10.73 -13.35 3.39
C ASP A 69 -10.84 -13.58 4.90
N GLU A 70 -9.81 -14.16 5.50
CA GLU A 70 -9.76 -14.45 6.94
C GLU A 70 -9.77 -13.15 7.77
N TYR A 71 -9.05 -12.14 7.28
CA TYR A 71 -8.96 -10.81 7.87
C TYR A 71 -9.07 -9.74 6.80
N TYR A 72 -9.23 -8.51 7.25
CA TYR A 72 -9.03 -7.32 6.40
C TYR A 72 -8.20 -6.28 7.14
N GLY A 73 -7.43 -5.51 6.37
CA GLY A 73 -6.59 -4.45 6.87
C GLY A 73 -6.90 -3.11 6.22
N PHE A 74 -6.45 -2.05 6.88
CA PHE A 74 -6.59 -0.68 6.39
C PHE A 74 -5.22 -0.15 5.94
N TRP A 75 -5.18 0.38 4.73
CA TRP A 75 -3.97 0.85 4.08
C TRP A 75 -4.16 2.27 3.61
N SER A 76 -3.13 3.08 3.73
CA SER A 76 -3.17 4.43 3.15
C SER A 76 -3.11 4.37 1.64
N GLY A 77 -3.91 5.19 0.95
CA GLY A 77 -3.86 5.40 -0.49
C GLY A 77 -2.84 6.46 -0.93
N GLY A 78 -2.03 6.98 -0.01
CA GLY A 78 -1.04 8.02 -0.30
C GLY A 78 -1.70 9.28 -0.87
N HIS A 79 -1.18 9.76 -2.00
CA HIS A 79 -1.67 10.98 -2.66
C HIS A 79 -3.10 10.89 -3.21
N GLN A 80 -3.70 9.71 -3.24
CA GLN A 80 -5.13 9.57 -3.59
C GLN A 80 -6.06 10.07 -2.49
N GLY A 81 -5.53 10.31 -1.29
CA GLY A 81 -6.29 10.89 -0.20
C GLY A 81 -7.39 9.98 0.36
N GLU A 82 -7.20 8.66 0.23
CA GLU A 82 -8.18 7.63 0.60
C GLU A 82 -7.58 6.57 1.52
N VAL A 83 -8.43 5.78 2.14
CA VAL A 83 -8.08 4.52 2.80
C VAL A 83 -8.55 3.36 1.95
N ARG A 84 -7.69 2.37 1.77
CA ARG A 84 -8.03 1.11 1.12
C ARG A 84 -8.24 0.02 2.15
N VAL A 85 -9.30 -0.75 1.97
CA VAL A 85 -9.56 -1.96 2.73
C VAL A 85 -9.14 -3.13 1.87
N LEU A 86 -8.14 -3.87 2.31
CA LEU A 86 -7.62 -5.03 1.61
C LEU A 86 -7.91 -6.30 2.39
N GLY A 87 -8.32 -7.35 1.69
CA GLY A 87 -8.48 -8.66 2.26
C GLY A 87 -7.14 -9.32 2.56
N VAL A 88 -7.06 -10.12 3.59
CA VAL A 88 -5.89 -10.91 3.98
C VAL A 88 -6.34 -12.35 4.15
N PRO A 89 -5.77 -13.31 3.41
CA PRO A 89 -4.46 -13.26 2.74
C PRO A 89 -4.48 -12.84 1.26
N SER A 90 -5.63 -12.66 0.61
CA SER A 90 -5.69 -12.45 -0.85
C SER A 90 -5.07 -11.14 -1.34
N MET A 91 -4.98 -10.14 -0.47
CA MET A 91 -4.58 -8.75 -0.79
C MET A 91 -5.45 -8.07 -1.85
N ARG A 92 -6.65 -8.60 -2.12
CA ARG A 92 -7.62 -7.96 -3.02
C ARG A 92 -8.20 -6.71 -2.37
N GLU A 93 -8.44 -5.69 -3.18
CA GLU A 93 -9.13 -4.49 -2.72
C GLU A 93 -10.62 -4.80 -2.53
N LEU A 94 -11.09 -4.67 -1.28
CA LEU A 94 -12.48 -4.89 -0.91
C LEU A 94 -13.29 -3.60 -0.97
N MET A 95 -12.66 -2.47 -0.60
CA MET A 95 -13.31 -1.17 -0.55
C MET A 95 -12.29 -0.04 -0.58
N ARG A 96 -12.70 1.10 -1.11
CA ARG A 96 -12.03 2.40 -0.93
C ARG A 96 -12.90 3.34 -0.15
N ILE A 97 -12.30 4.02 0.83
CA ILE A 97 -12.96 5.03 1.66
C ILE A 97 -12.30 6.37 1.32
N PRO A 98 -12.95 7.25 0.57
CA PRO A 98 -12.42 8.57 0.28
C PRO A 98 -12.40 9.42 1.55
N VAL A 99 -11.33 10.18 1.75
CA VAL A 99 -11.10 10.95 2.97
C VAL A 99 -10.71 12.39 2.67
N PHE A 100 -9.53 12.60 2.09
CA PHE A 100 -8.96 13.94 1.95
C PHE A 100 -9.16 14.56 0.57
N ASN A 101 -9.36 13.76 -0.46
CA ASN A 101 -9.62 14.24 -1.81
C ASN A 101 -11.09 14.09 -2.17
N VAL A 102 -11.54 14.95 -3.07
CA VAL A 102 -12.87 14.81 -3.68
C VAL A 102 -12.91 13.53 -4.51
N ASP A 103 -13.97 12.77 -4.36
CA ASP A 103 -14.21 11.56 -5.13
C ASP A 103 -15.60 11.59 -5.79
N SER A 104 -15.60 11.68 -7.11
CA SER A 104 -16.84 11.75 -7.89
C SER A 104 -17.62 10.44 -7.91
N ALA A 105 -16.94 9.30 -7.78
CA ALA A 105 -17.59 7.99 -7.81
C ALA A 105 -18.50 7.75 -6.61
N THR A 106 -18.13 8.27 -5.44
CA THR A 106 -18.90 8.17 -4.19
C THR A 106 -19.67 9.43 -3.85
N GLY A 107 -19.41 10.55 -4.55
CA GLY A 107 -19.97 11.87 -4.23
C GLY A 107 -19.27 12.54 -3.05
N TRP A 108 -18.18 12.00 -2.54
CA TRP A 108 -17.40 12.59 -1.45
C TRP A 108 -16.81 13.94 -1.86
N GLY A 109 -17.02 14.96 -1.01
CA GLY A 109 -16.64 16.35 -1.31
C GLY A 109 -17.62 17.08 -2.25
N LEU A 110 -18.64 16.40 -2.78
CA LEU A 110 -19.65 16.98 -3.67
C LEU A 110 -21.02 17.15 -3.01
N THR A 111 -21.35 16.33 -2.02
CA THR A 111 -22.60 16.45 -1.23
C THR A 111 -22.45 17.49 -0.13
N ASN A 112 -23.57 18.05 0.34
CA ASN A 112 -23.57 19.03 1.43
C ASN A 112 -22.97 18.44 2.71
N GLU A 113 -23.28 17.19 3.03
CA GLU A 113 -22.72 16.48 4.19
C GLU A 113 -21.20 16.38 4.11
N SER A 114 -20.68 15.85 3.00
CA SER A 114 -19.23 15.68 2.84
C SER A 114 -18.47 17.00 2.77
N LYS A 115 -19.05 18.03 2.15
CA LYS A 115 -18.52 19.40 2.18
C LYS A 115 -18.47 19.96 3.60
N HIS A 116 -19.47 19.70 4.41
CA HIS A 116 -19.49 20.12 5.81
C HIS A 116 -18.38 19.43 6.62
N ILE A 117 -18.17 18.14 6.42
CA ILE A 117 -17.11 17.37 7.09
C ILE A 117 -15.72 17.84 6.65
N MET A 118 -15.53 18.04 5.35
CA MET A 118 -14.25 18.49 4.79
C MET A 118 -13.97 19.98 5.11
N GLY A 119 -15.01 20.81 5.28
CA GLY A 119 -14.89 22.23 5.56
C GLY A 119 -14.00 22.96 4.53
N GLU A 120 -13.11 23.81 4.99
CA GLU A 120 -12.12 24.49 4.13
C GLU A 120 -11.23 23.52 3.37
N SER A 121 -11.08 22.29 3.88
CA SER A 121 -10.29 21.23 3.25
C SER A 121 -10.85 20.76 1.91
N ALA A 122 -12.11 21.02 1.61
CA ALA A 122 -12.72 20.70 0.32
C ALA A 122 -12.03 21.42 -0.86
N LYS A 123 -11.25 22.47 -0.58
CA LYS A 123 -10.47 23.21 -1.56
C LYS A 123 -9.16 22.50 -1.91
N PHE A 124 -8.67 21.60 -1.06
CA PHE A 124 -7.41 20.88 -1.27
C PHE A 124 -7.68 19.55 -1.98
N GLN A 125 -7.12 19.38 -3.16
CA GLN A 125 -7.32 18.19 -3.97
C GLN A 125 -6.13 17.20 -3.90
N ASN A 126 -5.07 17.58 -3.18
CA ASN A 126 -3.86 16.79 -3.06
C ASN A 126 -3.66 16.38 -1.60
N GLY A 127 -4.35 15.34 -1.17
CA GLY A 127 -4.09 14.71 0.11
C GLY A 127 -2.81 13.87 0.06
N ASP A 128 -2.23 13.61 1.21
CA ASP A 128 -1.12 12.68 1.38
C ASP A 128 -1.39 11.83 2.62
N CYS A 129 -2.16 10.77 2.40
CA CYS A 129 -2.59 9.85 3.46
C CYS A 129 -1.43 9.07 4.05
N HIS A 130 -1.29 9.13 5.38
CA HIS A 130 -0.31 8.37 6.12
C HIS A 130 -0.90 7.77 7.40
N HIS A 131 -0.27 6.70 7.90
CA HIS A 131 -0.43 6.14 9.24
C HIS A 131 -1.90 5.92 9.70
N PRO A 132 -2.64 4.99 9.08
CA PRO A 132 -3.95 4.59 9.60
C PRO A 132 -3.80 3.86 10.93
N HIS A 133 -4.61 4.21 11.93
CA HIS A 133 -4.63 3.60 13.24
C HIS A 133 -6.07 3.35 13.71
N ILE A 134 -6.36 2.12 14.14
CA ILE A 134 -7.65 1.76 14.70
C ILE A 134 -7.71 2.16 16.17
N SER A 135 -8.87 2.64 16.63
CA SER A 135 -9.15 2.94 18.02
C SER A 135 -9.03 1.70 18.92
N MET A 136 -8.79 1.95 20.20
CA MET A 136 -8.58 0.89 21.18
C MET A 136 -9.46 1.09 22.41
N THR A 137 -9.82 -0.03 23.03
CA THR A 137 -10.40 -0.10 24.38
C THR A 137 -9.61 -1.17 25.16
N ASP A 138 -9.15 -0.81 26.36
CA ASP A 138 -8.33 -1.66 27.23
C ASP A 138 -7.11 -2.29 26.52
N GLY A 139 -6.49 -1.51 25.64
CA GLY A 139 -5.31 -1.91 24.90
C GLY A 139 -5.56 -2.80 23.68
N GLN A 140 -6.80 -3.14 23.38
CA GLN A 140 -7.20 -3.96 22.24
C GLN A 140 -7.90 -3.11 21.17
N TYR A 141 -7.75 -3.48 19.90
CA TYR A 141 -8.49 -2.84 18.81
C TYR A 141 -9.99 -3.06 19.01
N ASP A 142 -10.76 -1.97 19.03
CA ASP A 142 -12.19 -2.02 19.34
C ASP A 142 -13.10 -1.94 18.10
N GLY A 143 -12.52 -1.76 16.92
CA GLY A 143 -13.23 -1.72 15.66
C GLY A 143 -14.20 -0.56 15.48
N LYS A 144 -14.13 0.49 16.31
CA LYS A 144 -15.08 1.62 16.26
C LYS A 144 -14.65 2.69 15.27
N TYR A 145 -13.40 3.09 15.34
CA TYR A 145 -12.87 4.21 14.55
C TYR A 145 -11.51 3.89 13.96
N LEU A 146 -11.26 4.48 12.80
CA LEU A 146 -9.94 4.57 12.20
C LEU A 146 -9.54 6.05 12.12
N PHE A 147 -8.33 6.36 12.53
CA PHE A 147 -7.73 7.69 12.40
C PHE A 147 -6.63 7.65 11.36
N ILE A 148 -6.55 8.69 10.53
CA ILE A 148 -5.54 8.83 9.49
C ILE A 148 -5.16 10.29 9.35
N ASN A 149 -3.90 10.56 9.03
CA ASN A 149 -3.42 11.91 8.78
C ASN A 149 -3.17 12.17 7.30
N ASP A 150 -3.30 13.44 6.94
CA ASP A 150 -2.82 14.03 5.70
C ASP A 150 -1.57 14.86 6.00
N LYS A 151 -0.44 14.37 5.54
CA LYS A 151 0.84 15.03 5.77
C LYS A 151 0.95 16.34 4.97
N ALA A 152 0.44 16.38 3.76
CA ALA A 152 0.59 17.53 2.87
C ALA A 152 -0.15 18.79 3.37
N ASN A 153 -1.31 18.60 4.03
CA ASN A 153 -2.17 19.72 4.42
C ASN A 153 -2.49 19.75 5.92
N SER A 154 -1.71 19.04 6.73
CA SER A 154 -1.83 19.02 8.20
C SER A 154 -3.25 18.72 8.70
N ARG A 155 -3.90 17.73 8.11
CA ARG A 155 -5.25 17.29 8.46
C ARG A 155 -5.23 15.96 9.18
N VAL A 156 -6.17 15.77 10.08
CA VAL A 156 -6.46 14.46 10.70
C VAL A 156 -7.92 14.14 10.46
N ALA A 157 -8.20 12.95 10.01
CA ALA A 157 -9.56 12.48 9.79
C ALA A 157 -9.89 11.29 10.68
N ARG A 158 -11.17 11.16 11.01
CA ARG A 158 -11.76 10.01 11.68
C ARG A 158 -12.74 9.32 10.75
N ILE A 159 -12.62 8.02 10.65
CA ILE A 159 -13.50 7.14 9.88
C ILE A 159 -14.28 6.27 10.87
N ARG A 160 -15.58 6.21 10.75
CA ARG A 160 -16.42 5.26 11.45
C ARG A 160 -16.38 3.92 10.75
N LEU A 161 -15.96 2.87 11.46
CA LEU A 161 -15.80 1.53 10.88
C LEU A 161 -17.12 0.76 10.76
N ASP A 162 -18.15 1.17 11.51
CA ASP A 162 -19.49 0.58 11.39
C ASP A 162 -20.19 0.92 10.06
N ILE A 163 -19.83 2.06 9.45
CA ILE A 163 -20.38 2.51 8.16
C ILE A 163 -19.31 2.74 7.08
N MET A 164 -18.04 2.47 7.41
CA MET A 164 -16.88 2.64 6.52
C MET A 164 -16.84 4.03 5.85
N LYS A 165 -17.07 5.09 6.63
CA LYS A 165 -17.16 6.46 6.12
C LYS A 165 -16.43 7.44 7.04
N CYS A 166 -15.74 8.41 6.43
CA CYS A 166 -15.20 9.55 7.18
C CYS A 166 -16.34 10.39 7.73
N ASP A 167 -16.31 10.68 9.03
CA ASP A 167 -17.33 11.46 9.72
C ASP A 167 -16.80 12.75 10.34
N LYS A 168 -15.48 12.86 10.50
CA LYS A 168 -14.85 14.08 11.03
C LYS A 168 -13.51 14.33 10.39
N MET A 169 -13.21 15.60 10.17
CA MET A 169 -11.91 16.07 9.71
C MET A 169 -11.52 17.32 10.48
N LEU A 170 -10.26 17.41 10.84
CA LEU A 170 -9.68 18.56 11.53
C LEU A 170 -8.43 19.00 10.77
N THR A 171 -8.35 20.27 10.42
CA THR A 171 -7.11 20.91 10.00
C THR A 171 -6.42 21.48 11.24
N VAL A 172 -5.18 21.06 11.48
CA VAL A 172 -4.40 21.52 12.63
C VAL A 172 -3.70 22.81 12.25
N PRO A 173 -4.00 23.93 12.93
CA PRO A 173 -3.42 25.22 12.59
C PRO A 173 -1.96 25.30 13.02
N ASN A 174 -1.18 26.11 12.29
CA ASN A 174 0.23 26.40 12.61
C ASN A 174 1.18 25.19 12.63
N VAL A 175 0.77 24.11 11.96
CA VAL A 175 1.57 22.91 11.77
C VAL A 175 1.83 22.74 10.28
N GLN A 176 3.05 22.41 9.90
CA GLN A 176 3.43 22.30 8.49
C GLN A 176 3.15 20.93 7.88
N ALA A 177 3.45 19.88 8.63
CA ALA A 177 3.28 18.51 8.15
C ALA A 177 3.04 17.56 9.33
N ILE A 178 1.82 17.12 9.49
CA ILE A 178 1.49 16.07 10.47
C ILE A 178 1.91 14.72 9.91
N HIS A 179 2.85 14.07 10.59
CA HIS A 179 3.31 12.75 10.20
C HIS A 179 3.44 11.83 11.41
N GLY A 180 2.71 10.77 11.38
CA GLY A 180 2.60 9.84 12.49
C GLY A 180 1.49 10.19 13.47
N LEU A 181 0.66 9.20 13.74
CA LEU A 181 -0.35 9.26 14.77
C LEU A 181 -0.03 8.26 15.87
N ARG A 182 -0.42 8.59 17.11
CA ARG A 182 -0.44 7.66 18.23
C ARG A 182 -1.74 7.82 18.97
N LEU A 183 -2.36 6.72 19.28
CA LEU A 183 -3.65 6.70 19.95
C LEU A 183 -3.48 6.32 21.41
N GLN A 184 -4.26 6.95 22.29
CA GLN A 184 -4.42 6.47 23.65
C GLN A 184 -5.01 5.07 23.61
N LYS A 185 -4.42 4.15 24.39
CA LYS A 185 -4.79 2.73 24.37
C LYS A 185 -5.71 2.33 25.53
N VAL A 186 -5.56 3.01 26.67
CA VAL A 186 -6.23 2.65 27.94
C VAL A 186 -6.78 3.91 28.60
N PRO A 187 -7.99 3.88 29.16
CA PRO A 187 -8.99 2.82 29.10
C PRO A 187 -9.64 2.68 27.71
N TYR A 188 -9.71 3.76 26.94
CA TYR A 188 -10.19 3.81 25.55
C TYR A 188 -9.52 4.97 24.82
N THR A 189 -9.58 4.97 23.51
CA THR A 189 -9.05 6.04 22.67
C THR A 189 -9.90 7.31 22.83
N LYS A 190 -9.49 8.19 23.74
CA LYS A 190 -10.02 9.52 23.92
C LYS A 190 -9.17 10.58 23.23
N TYR A 191 -7.87 10.35 23.19
CA TYR A 191 -6.89 11.27 22.60
C TYR A 191 -6.13 10.61 21.45
N VAL A 192 -5.89 11.41 20.41
CA VAL A 192 -5.02 11.08 19.28
C VAL A 192 -3.90 12.09 19.29
N PHE A 193 -2.67 11.61 19.35
CA PHE A 193 -1.45 12.42 19.32
C PHE A 193 -0.91 12.44 17.89
N ALA A 194 -0.70 13.62 17.36
CA ALA A 194 -0.10 13.82 16.04
C ALA A 194 1.27 14.49 16.21
N LEU A 195 2.24 14.04 15.44
CA LEU A 195 3.60 14.58 15.48
C LEU A 195 3.86 15.41 14.24
N GLU A 196 4.47 16.58 14.42
CA GLU A 196 4.96 17.39 13.31
C GLU A 196 6.29 16.84 12.80
N HIS A 197 6.40 16.69 11.48
CA HIS A 197 7.61 16.17 10.85
C HIS A 197 8.65 17.24 10.54
N MET A 198 8.24 18.49 10.39
CA MET A 198 9.05 19.59 9.90
C MET A 198 9.10 20.74 10.91
N ILE A 199 9.60 20.47 12.12
CA ILE A 199 9.84 21.51 13.12
C ILE A 199 11.01 22.38 12.63
N GLY A 200 10.77 23.66 12.42
CA GLY A 200 11.85 24.62 12.21
C GLY A 200 11.81 25.46 10.93
N GLN A 201 10.94 25.15 9.96
CA GLN A 201 10.86 25.98 8.74
C GLN A 201 9.91 27.19 8.85
N LYS A 202 9.03 27.24 9.85
CA LYS A 202 8.09 28.36 10.07
C LYS A 202 8.52 29.41 11.09
N LEU A 203 9.65 29.24 11.72
CA LEU A 203 10.13 30.22 12.72
C LEU A 203 10.72 31.49 12.12
N TRP A 204 10.79 31.59 10.78
CA TRP A 204 11.45 32.69 10.07
C TRP A 204 10.62 33.30 8.92
N ALA A 205 9.29 33.19 8.96
CA ALA A 205 8.40 33.86 8.00
C ALA A 205 7.66 35.03 8.67
#